data_702e164119d5cea188017ae144759e87
#
_entry.id   702e164119d5cea188017ae144759e87
#
_cell.length_a   1.000
_cell.length_b   1.000
_cell.length_c   1.000
_cell.angle_alpha   90.00
_cell.angle_beta   90.00
_cell.angle_gamma   90.00
#
_symmetry.space_group_name_H-M   'P 1'
#
loop_
_entity.id
_entity.type
_entity.pdbx_description
1 polymer ?
#
loop_
_entity_poly.entity_id
_entity_poly.type
_entity_poly.pdbx_seq_one_letter_code
_entity_poly.pdbx_strand_id
1 'polypeptide(L)'
;RGMMAIFGQASGPVGSFDPQLLNDGGSLVVTRPSLTHFTRTPEELRWRSSEVLGDLATGKLTLAIHDSYPLAEAARAHLDLESRATSGKLFLFPPQD
;
A
#
# COMPACT_ATOMS: atom_id res chain seq x y z
N ARG A 1 -21.74 -4.50 -12.43
CA ARG A 1 -21.71 -4.74 -10.96
C ARG A 1 -20.30 -4.87 -10.40
N GLY A 2 -19.31 -4.33 -11.08
CA GLY A 2 -17.94 -4.34 -10.61
C GLY A 2 -17.71 -3.38 -9.44
N MET A 3 -16.63 -3.60 -8.68
CA MET A 3 -16.21 -2.73 -7.59
C MET A 3 -14.81 -2.20 -7.86
N MET A 4 -14.63 -0.90 -7.66
CA MET A 4 -13.34 -0.23 -7.68
C MET A 4 -13.00 0.28 -6.28
N ALA A 5 -11.87 -0.17 -5.74
CA ALA A 5 -11.34 0.33 -4.48
C ALA A 5 -10.20 1.31 -4.72
N ILE A 6 -10.38 2.55 -4.32
CA ILE A 6 -9.36 3.60 -4.42
C ILE A 6 -8.59 3.63 -3.11
N PHE A 7 -7.42 2.99 -3.06
CA PHE A 7 -6.64 2.83 -1.82
C PHE A 7 -5.38 3.70 -1.75
N GLY A 8 -5.10 4.50 -2.77
CA GLY A 8 -3.92 5.37 -2.81
C GLY A 8 -4.17 6.67 -3.53
N GLN A 9 -3.24 7.61 -3.38
CA GLN A 9 -3.26 8.91 -4.05
C GLN A 9 -1.85 9.44 -4.33
N ALA A 10 -0.92 8.55 -4.67
CA ALA A 10 0.48 8.91 -4.91
C ALA A 10 0.66 9.94 -6.05
N SER A 11 -0.27 10.00 -6.99
CA SER A 11 -0.30 10.99 -8.08
C SER A 11 -1.23 12.18 -7.79
N GLY A 12 -1.68 12.33 -6.55
CA GLY A 12 -2.63 13.35 -6.13
C GLY A 12 -4.02 12.78 -5.85
N PRO A 13 -4.95 13.62 -5.32
CA PRO A 13 -6.31 13.20 -5.02
C PRO A 13 -7.08 12.87 -6.29
N VAL A 14 -8.03 11.94 -6.17
CA VAL A 14 -8.98 11.65 -7.24
C VAL A 14 -9.92 12.85 -7.40
N GLY A 15 -10.08 13.31 -8.64
CA GLY A 15 -11.01 14.40 -8.96
C GLY A 15 -12.49 14.03 -8.75
N SER A 16 -13.35 15.02 -8.86
CA SER A 16 -14.79 14.80 -8.82
C SER A 16 -15.26 14.01 -10.03
N PHE A 17 -16.26 13.16 -9.84
CA PHE A 17 -16.92 12.44 -10.93
C PHE A 17 -18.44 12.45 -10.71
N ASP A 18 -19.18 12.29 -11.80
CA ASP A 18 -20.65 12.20 -11.74
C ASP A 18 -21.05 10.78 -11.28
N PRO A 19 -21.78 10.63 -10.16
CA PRO A 19 -22.26 9.33 -9.70
C PRO A 19 -23.14 8.59 -10.71
N GLN A 20 -23.79 9.31 -11.67
CA GLN A 20 -24.59 8.68 -12.71
C GLN A 20 -23.77 7.72 -13.58
N LEU A 21 -22.47 7.97 -13.73
CA LEU A 21 -21.55 7.04 -14.44
C LEU A 21 -21.53 5.64 -13.84
N LEU A 22 -21.79 5.50 -12.54
CA LEU A 22 -21.85 4.19 -11.86
C LEU A 22 -23.11 3.42 -12.30
N ASN A 23 -24.22 4.12 -12.48
CA ASN A 23 -25.44 3.53 -12.98
C ASN A 23 -25.30 3.12 -14.45
N ASP A 24 -24.82 4.02 -15.29
CA ASP A 24 -24.66 3.82 -16.73
C ASP A 24 -23.64 2.72 -17.04
N GLY A 25 -22.60 2.57 -16.19
CA GLY A 25 -21.62 1.50 -16.25
C GLY A 25 -22.11 0.13 -15.76
N GLY A 26 -23.37 0.01 -15.34
CA GLY A 26 -23.98 -1.26 -14.93
C GLY A 26 -23.99 -1.48 -13.41
N SER A 27 -24.43 -0.50 -12.65
CA SER A 27 -24.52 -0.54 -11.18
C SER A 27 -23.15 -0.80 -10.51
N LEU A 28 -22.20 0.00 -10.89
CA LEU A 28 -20.84 -0.08 -10.36
C LEU A 28 -20.77 0.42 -8.90
N VAL A 29 -19.79 -0.07 -8.17
CA VAL A 29 -19.48 0.34 -6.79
C VAL A 29 -18.11 0.98 -6.75
N VAL A 30 -18.01 2.14 -6.10
CA VAL A 30 -16.74 2.78 -5.78
C VAL A 30 -16.60 2.91 -4.28
N THR A 31 -15.46 2.51 -3.76
CA THR A 31 -15.14 2.65 -2.33
C THR A 31 -13.75 3.26 -2.15
N ARG A 32 -13.57 4.01 -1.08
CA ARG A 32 -12.29 4.64 -0.70
C ARG A 32 -11.90 4.17 0.71
N PRO A 33 -11.34 2.95 0.83
CA PRO A 33 -10.95 2.42 2.13
C PRO A 33 -9.73 3.16 2.70
N SER A 34 -9.67 3.26 4.02
CA SER A 34 -8.50 3.72 4.75
C SER A 34 -8.07 2.63 5.74
N LEU A 35 -6.78 2.32 5.77
CA LEU A 35 -6.22 1.32 6.67
C LEU A 35 -6.58 1.60 8.14
N THR A 36 -6.59 2.86 8.54
CA THR A 36 -6.94 3.29 9.91
C THR A 36 -8.35 2.86 10.33
N HIS A 37 -9.28 2.74 9.39
CA HIS A 37 -10.64 2.28 9.70
C HIS A 37 -10.73 0.77 9.92
N PHE A 38 -9.75 0.02 9.41
CA PHE A 38 -9.68 -1.44 9.50
C PHE A 38 -8.69 -1.94 10.57
N THR A 39 -8.02 -1.02 11.26
CA THR A 39 -7.04 -1.33 12.32
C THR A 39 -7.29 -0.48 13.56
N ARG A 40 -8.57 -0.21 13.87
CA ARG A 40 -8.97 0.70 14.96
C ARG A 40 -8.69 0.15 16.35
N THR A 41 -8.76 -1.16 16.51
CA THR A 41 -8.47 -1.82 17.77
C THR A 41 -7.18 -2.64 17.68
N PRO A 42 -6.48 -2.88 18.82
CA PRO A 42 -5.31 -3.75 18.83
C PRO A 42 -5.60 -5.16 18.32
N GLU A 43 -6.82 -5.66 18.53
CA GLU A 43 -7.27 -6.99 18.07
C GLU A 43 -7.35 -7.03 16.54
N GLU A 44 -8.00 -6.03 15.92
CA GLU A 44 -8.08 -5.92 14.46
C GLU A 44 -6.70 -5.79 13.83
N LEU A 45 -5.82 -4.96 14.42
CA LEU A 45 -4.46 -4.78 13.93
C LEU A 45 -3.68 -6.10 14.00
N ARG A 46 -3.72 -6.81 15.14
CA ARG A 46 -3.05 -8.11 15.29
C ARG A 46 -3.59 -9.16 14.33
N TRP A 47 -4.89 -9.25 14.20
CA TRP A 47 -5.52 -10.18 13.27
C TRP A 47 -5.02 -9.95 11.84
N ARG A 48 -5.20 -8.73 11.32
CA ARG A 48 -4.85 -8.43 9.92
C ARG A 48 -3.35 -8.50 9.65
N SER A 49 -2.53 -8.04 10.58
CA SER A 49 -1.08 -8.13 10.44
C SER A 49 -0.59 -9.57 10.49
N SER A 50 -1.15 -10.41 11.35
CA SER A 50 -0.76 -11.82 11.43
C SER A 50 -1.12 -12.60 10.16
N GLU A 51 -2.23 -12.29 9.50
CA GLU A 51 -2.57 -12.88 8.19
C GLU A 51 -1.53 -12.51 7.13
N VAL A 52 -1.25 -11.22 6.97
CA VAL A 52 -0.29 -10.75 5.95
C VAL A 52 1.13 -11.27 6.22
N LEU A 53 1.60 -11.14 7.46
CA LEU A 53 2.94 -11.58 7.84
C LEU A 53 3.06 -13.12 7.80
N GLY A 54 2.00 -13.83 8.15
CA GLY A 54 1.94 -15.29 8.04
C GLY A 54 2.01 -15.75 6.58
N ASP A 55 1.32 -15.09 5.68
CA ASP A 55 1.35 -15.41 4.26
C ASP A 55 2.70 -15.07 3.62
N LEU A 56 3.38 -14.00 4.06
CA LEU A 56 4.77 -13.72 3.69
C LEU A 56 5.73 -14.80 4.20
N ALA A 57 5.60 -15.18 5.48
CA ALA A 57 6.48 -16.19 6.10
C ALA A 57 6.32 -17.57 5.46
N THR A 58 5.14 -17.91 4.97
CA THR A 58 4.85 -19.21 4.31
C THR A 58 5.03 -19.17 2.79
N GLY A 59 5.41 -18.02 2.23
CA GLY A 59 5.59 -17.86 0.78
C GLY A 59 4.31 -17.76 -0.05
N LYS A 60 3.14 -17.65 0.57
CA LYS A 60 1.88 -17.40 -0.15
C LYS A 60 1.84 -15.99 -0.74
N LEU A 61 2.46 -15.03 -0.07
CA LEU A 61 2.71 -13.69 -0.60
C LEU A 61 4.19 -13.54 -0.93
N THR A 62 4.48 -12.94 -2.06
CA THR A 62 5.83 -12.61 -2.48
C THR A 62 6.04 -11.10 -2.37
N LEU A 63 7.11 -10.70 -1.72
CA LEU A 63 7.52 -9.31 -1.62
C LEU A 63 8.62 -9.02 -2.63
N ALA A 64 8.33 -8.15 -3.59
CA ALA A 64 9.35 -7.63 -4.48
C ALA A 64 10.23 -6.62 -3.71
N ILE A 65 11.52 -6.89 -3.62
CA ILE A 65 12.51 -6.00 -3.00
C ILE A 65 13.34 -5.41 -4.12
N HIS A 66 13.45 -4.08 -4.15
CA HIS A 66 14.27 -3.37 -5.13
C HIS A 66 15.72 -3.26 -4.64
N ASP A 67 15.90 -2.66 -3.46
CA ASP A 67 17.24 -2.45 -2.89
C ASP A 67 17.17 -2.27 -1.38
N SER A 68 18.36 -2.27 -0.77
CA SER A 68 18.56 -2.17 0.66
C SER A 68 19.67 -1.16 0.95
N TYR A 69 19.44 -0.24 1.86
CA TYR A 69 20.33 0.87 2.18
C TYR A 69 20.70 0.84 3.66
N PRO A 70 21.94 1.19 4.04
CA PRO A 70 22.24 1.52 5.44
C PRO A 70 21.33 2.68 5.90
N LEU A 71 20.93 2.68 7.19
CA LEU A 71 20.09 3.76 7.75
C LEU A 71 20.73 5.14 7.54
N ALA A 72 22.05 5.25 7.57
CA ALA A 72 22.79 6.49 7.30
C ALA A 72 22.57 7.04 5.88
N GLU A 73 22.14 6.19 4.93
CA GLU A 73 21.83 6.57 3.55
C GLU A 73 20.32 6.79 3.30
N ALA A 74 19.53 7.00 4.36
CA ALA A 74 18.08 7.18 4.24
C ALA A 74 17.69 8.28 3.24
N ALA A 75 18.46 9.38 3.20
CA ALA A 75 18.22 10.46 2.23
C ALA A 75 18.32 9.98 0.78
N ARG A 76 19.29 9.12 0.46
CA ARG A 76 19.45 8.52 -0.86
C ARG A 76 18.29 7.59 -1.18
N ALA A 77 17.88 6.74 -0.23
CA ALA A 77 16.73 5.85 -0.41
C ALA A 77 15.44 6.64 -0.70
N HIS A 78 15.23 7.77 -0.04
CA HIS A 78 14.09 8.66 -0.32
C HIS A 78 14.15 9.26 -1.71
N LEU A 79 15.31 9.75 -2.15
CA LEU A 79 15.48 10.30 -3.50
C LEU A 79 15.20 9.23 -4.57
N ASP A 80 15.72 8.01 -4.38
CA ASP A 80 15.50 6.92 -5.31
C ASP A 80 14.02 6.53 -5.38
N LEU A 81 13.31 6.47 -4.23
CA LEU A 81 11.87 6.22 -4.19
C LEU A 81 11.07 7.31 -4.89
N GLU A 82 11.38 8.57 -4.64
CA GLU A 82 10.68 9.73 -5.21
C GLU A 82 10.91 9.85 -6.73
N SER A 83 12.06 9.39 -7.22
CA SER A 83 12.38 9.38 -8.65
C SER A 83 11.44 8.52 -9.49
N ARG A 84 10.70 7.60 -8.85
CA ARG A 84 9.84 6.59 -9.49
C ARG A 84 10.58 5.61 -10.43
N ALA A 85 11.90 5.59 -10.37
CA ALA A 85 12.73 4.64 -11.15
C ALA A 85 12.82 3.27 -10.47
N THR A 86 12.38 3.15 -9.19
CA THR A 86 12.43 1.92 -8.42
C THR A 86 11.13 1.15 -8.52
N SER A 87 11.22 -0.18 -8.49
CA SER A 87 10.07 -1.08 -8.46
C SER A 87 10.24 -2.09 -7.32
N GLY A 88 9.30 -2.13 -6.39
CA GLY A 88 9.39 -2.95 -5.18
C GLY A 88 9.74 -2.14 -3.93
N LYS A 89 10.00 -2.84 -2.83
CA LYS A 89 10.32 -2.22 -1.54
C LYS A 89 11.77 -1.79 -1.47
N LEU A 90 11.99 -0.64 -0.83
CA LEU A 90 13.31 -0.19 -0.37
C LEU A 90 13.39 -0.43 1.13
N PHE A 91 14.48 -1.02 1.58
CA PHE A 91 14.74 -1.29 3.00
C PHE A 91 15.83 -0.40 3.55
N LEU A 92 15.68 0.03 4.80
CA LEU A 92 16.72 0.66 5.58
C LEU A 92 17.18 -0.29 6.69
N PHE A 93 18.47 -0.55 6.76
CA PHE A 93 19.07 -1.38 7.81
C PHE A 93 19.75 -0.50 8.85
N PRO A 94 19.35 -0.58 10.13
CA PRO A 94 20.11 0.03 11.20
C PRO A 94 21.49 -0.63 11.31
N PRO A 95 22.49 0.08 11.88
CA PRO A 95 23.77 -0.52 12.19
C PRO A 95 23.57 -1.76 13.06
N GLN A 96 24.28 -2.84 12.76
CA GLN A 96 24.35 -3.98 13.67
C GLN A 96 25.43 -3.69 14.71
N ASP A 97 25.09 -3.82 15.98
CA ASP A 97 26.01 -3.72 17.10
C ASP A 97 27.01 -4.89 17.14
#